data_da46d02c1e54221d41210c3060d66d3f
#
_entry.id   da46d02c1e54221d41210c3060d66d3f
#
_cell.length_a   1.000
_cell.length_b   1.000
_cell.length_c   1.000
_cell.angle_alpha   90.00
_cell.angle_beta   90.00
_cell.angle_gamma   90.00
#
_symmetry.space_group_name_H-M   'P 1'
#
loop_
_entity.id
_entity.type
_entity.pdbx_description
1 polymer ?
#
loop_
_entity_poly.entity_id
_entity_poly.type
_entity_poly.pdbx_seq_one_letter_code
_entity_poly.pdbx_strand_id
1 'polypeptide(L)'
;VTQADWDLVAAFHAQCSEQNLLRRWGRTRLTPRDLSRLCAYAQCWIGLGADERPVALVCVGPVSREAGVFDLGLQVVDHRHRQGIGTALARQAARFARERGGHTLSAFTQASNEPMLRLLDRLGPTSHIRDGSYVEVRVALGALAPDPETAPP
;
A
#
# COMPACT_ATOMS: atom_id res chain seq x y z
N VAL A 1 4.61 -12.17 2.58
CA VAL A 1 4.98 -12.49 1.19
C VAL A 1 6.49 -12.62 1.09
N THR A 2 6.94 -13.64 0.42
CA THR A 2 8.33 -13.88 0.07
C THR A 2 8.44 -14.16 -1.43
N GLN A 3 9.66 -14.35 -1.91
CA GLN A 3 9.89 -14.74 -3.32
C GLN A 3 9.19 -16.06 -3.68
N ALA A 4 8.99 -16.96 -2.71
CA ALA A 4 8.29 -18.23 -2.90
C ALA A 4 6.79 -18.05 -3.24
N ASP A 5 6.23 -16.87 -2.95
CA ASP A 5 4.82 -16.55 -3.21
C ASP A 5 4.56 -15.97 -4.61
N TRP A 6 5.51 -16.09 -5.52
CA TRP A 6 5.39 -15.51 -6.86
C TRP A 6 4.09 -15.93 -7.58
N ASP A 7 3.75 -17.22 -7.53
CA ASP A 7 2.55 -17.70 -8.22
C ASP A 7 1.27 -17.06 -7.69
N LEU A 8 1.22 -16.79 -6.38
CA LEU A 8 0.10 -16.11 -5.74
C LEU A 8 0.04 -14.63 -6.16
N VAL A 9 1.19 -13.96 -6.21
CA VAL A 9 1.30 -12.56 -6.66
C VAL A 9 0.95 -12.44 -8.14
N ALA A 10 1.42 -13.38 -8.97
CA ALA A 10 1.08 -13.42 -10.39
C ALA A 10 -0.42 -13.64 -10.62
N ALA A 11 -1.05 -14.53 -9.84
CA ALA A 11 -2.50 -14.74 -9.88
C ALA A 11 -3.27 -13.48 -9.46
N PHE A 12 -2.76 -12.73 -8.49
CA PHE A 12 -3.31 -11.44 -8.11
C PHE A 12 -3.21 -10.43 -9.26
N HIS A 13 -2.04 -10.26 -9.86
CA HIS A 13 -1.83 -9.33 -10.96
C HIS A 13 -2.65 -9.68 -12.20
N ALA A 14 -2.92 -10.96 -12.45
CA ALA A 14 -3.78 -11.40 -13.55
C ALA A 14 -5.24 -10.93 -13.42
N GLN A 15 -5.68 -10.59 -12.21
CA GLN A 15 -7.01 -10.04 -11.94
C GLN A 15 -7.05 -8.51 -12.03
N CYS A 16 -5.91 -7.85 -12.11
CA CYS A 16 -5.83 -6.39 -12.16
C CYS A 16 -5.90 -5.91 -13.62
N SER A 17 -6.59 -4.79 -13.84
CA SER A 17 -6.57 -4.11 -15.14
C SER A 17 -5.19 -3.53 -15.44
N GLU A 18 -4.91 -3.28 -16.71
CA GLU A 18 -3.67 -2.60 -17.11
C GLU A 18 -3.53 -1.24 -16.42
N GLN A 19 -4.63 -0.50 -16.30
CA GLN A 19 -4.63 0.79 -15.61
C GLN A 19 -4.25 0.65 -14.14
N ASN A 20 -4.76 -0.38 -13.46
CA ASN A 20 -4.41 -0.69 -12.06
C ASN A 20 -2.90 -0.96 -11.94
N LEU A 21 -2.36 -1.81 -12.81
CA LEU A 21 -0.93 -2.14 -12.84
C LEU A 21 -0.06 -0.91 -13.13
N LEU A 22 -0.45 -0.09 -14.11
CA LEU A 22 0.27 1.14 -14.45
C LEU A 22 0.28 2.14 -13.29
N ARG A 23 -0.84 2.31 -12.59
CA ARG A 23 -0.94 3.20 -11.42
C ARG A 23 0.00 2.77 -10.29
N ARG A 24 0.14 1.47 -10.08
CA ARG A 24 0.96 0.93 -8.99
C ARG A 24 2.44 0.79 -9.37
N TRP A 25 2.72 0.30 -10.57
CA TRP A 25 4.06 -0.14 -10.97
C TRP A 25 4.69 0.69 -12.09
N GLY A 26 3.90 1.53 -12.77
CA GLY A 26 4.33 2.24 -13.97
C GLY A 26 4.51 1.34 -15.19
N ARG A 27 4.09 0.09 -15.10
CA ARG A 27 4.17 -0.92 -16.18
C ARG A 27 3.12 -2.01 -15.96
N THR A 28 2.85 -2.78 -17.02
CA THR A 28 1.80 -3.81 -17.02
C THR A 28 2.32 -5.22 -16.80
N ARG A 29 3.63 -5.40 -16.81
CA ARG A 29 4.27 -6.71 -16.59
C ARG A 29 5.24 -6.64 -15.43
N LEU A 30 5.13 -7.62 -14.54
CA LEU A 30 6.03 -7.84 -13.42
C LEU A 30 6.65 -9.23 -13.55
N THR A 31 7.84 -9.36 -13.03
CA THR A 31 8.62 -10.60 -13.07
C THR A 31 8.93 -11.09 -11.65
N PRO A 32 9.31 -12.36 -11.47
CA PRO A 32 9.79 -12.86 -10.18
C PRO A 32 10.93 -12.01 -9.58
N ARG A 33 11.76 -11.45 -10.45
CA ARG A 33 12.86 -10.58 -10.02
C ARG A 33 12.37 -9.26 -9.41
N ASP A 34 11.26 -8.73 -9.92
CA ASP A 34 10.64 -7.52 -9.36
C ASP A 34 10.12 -7.79 -7.95
N LEU A 35 9.47 -8.93 -7.74
CA LEU A 35 9.02 -9.34 -6.41
C LEU A 35 10.21 -9.57 -5.46
N SER A 36 11.26 -10.21 -5.93
CA SER A 36 12.46 -10.43 -5.14
C SER A 36 13.08 -9.11 -4.67
N ARG A 37 13.17 -8.12 -5.55
CA ARG A 37 13.66 -6.78 -5.21
C ARG A 37 12.75 -6.09 -4.20
N LEU A 38 11.46 -6.18 -4.40
CA LEU A 38 10.49 -5.58 -3.48
C LEU A 38 10.62 -6.18 -2.08
N CYS A 39 10.66 -7.50 -1.97
CA CYS A 39 10.79 -8.21 -0.69
C CYS A 39 12.13 -7.98 0.02
N ALA A 40 13.16 -7.54 -0.71
CA ALA A 40 14.45 -7.18 -0.12
C ALA A 40 14.40 -5.88 0.68
N TYR A 41 13.46 -4.98 0.36
CA TYR A 41 13.36 -3.65 0.98
C TYR A 41 12.08 -3.43 1.76
N ALA A 42 11.03 -4.20 1.50
CA ALA A 42 9.72 -3.97 2.05
C ALA A 42 9.14 -5.23 2.67
N GLN A 43 8.35 -5.04 3.71
CA GLN A 43 7.43 -6.05 4.20
C GLN A 43 6.18 -6.02 3.32
N CYS A 44 5.77 -7.17 2.83
CA CYS A 44 4.63 -7.30 1.95
C CYS A 44 3.60 -8.27 2.52
N TRP A 45 2.33 -7.94 2.36
CA TRP A 45 1.21 -8.84 2.67
C TRP A 45 0.29 -8.95 1.47
N ILE A 46 -0.26 -10.14 1.30
CA ILE A 46 -1.31 -10.36 0.33
C ILE A 46 -2.63 -10.55 1.08
N GLY A 47 -3.65 -9.80 0.68
CA GLY A 47 -4.98 -9.96 1.21
C GLY A 47 -5.72 -11.05 0.44
N LEU A 48 -6.36 -11.99 1.14
CA LEU A 48 -7.19 -13.01 0.55
C LEU A 48 -8.67 -12.69 0.76
N GLY A 49 -9.47 -12.91 -0.27
CA GLY A 49 -10.92 -12.87 -0.16
C GLY A 49 -11.49 -14.10 0.55
N ALA A 50 -12.81 -14.13 0.76
CA ALA A 50 -13.49 -15.24 1.42
C ALA A 50 -13.35 -16.58 0.65
N ASP A 51 -13.09 -16.52 -0.63
CA ASP A 51 -12.82 -17.65 -1.51
C ASP A 51 -11.34 -18.04 -1.58
N GLU A 52 -10.52 -17.50 -0.68
CA GLU A 52 -9.06 -17.68 -0.61
C GLU A 52 -8.30 -17.16 -1.84
N ARG A 53 -8.94 -16.41 -2.71
CA ARG A 53 -8.26 -15.74 -3.84
C ARG A 53 -7.56 -14.47 -3.39
N PRO A 54 -6.37 -14.19 -3.95
CA PRO A 54 -5.66 -12.96 -3.64
C PRO A 54 -6.42 -11.75 -4.23
N VAL A 55 -6.71 -10.77 -3.39
CA VAL A 55 -7.49 -9.58 -3.77
C VAL A 55 -6.74 -8.26 -3.56
N ALA A 56 -5.64 -8.29 -2.84
CA ALA A 56 -4.85 -7.09 -2.56
C ALA A 56 -3.41 -7.43 -2.27
N LEU A 57 -2.52 -6.47 -2.54
CA LEU A 57 -1.11 -6.52 -2.18
C LEU A 57 -0.75 -5.19 -1.53
N VAL A 58 -0.18 -5.24 -0.33
CA VAL A 58 0.36 -4.07 0.36
C VAL A 58 1.82 -4.31 0.69
N CYS A 59 2.62 -3.27 0.51
CA CYS A 59 4.05 -3.28 0.80
C CYS A 59 4.41 -2.02 1.58
N VAL A 60 5.26 -2.16 2.58
CA VAL A 60 5.76 -1.04 3.36
C VAL A 60 7.23 -1.28 3.71
N GLY A 61 8.05 -0.27 3.52
CA GLY A 61 9.47 -0.36 3.81
C GLY A 61 10.09 0.99 4.12
N PRO A 62 11.23 1.00 4.84
CA PRO A 62 11.90 2.23 5.21
C PRO A 62 12.45 2.94 3.97
N VAL A 63 12.36 4.26 3.96
CA VAL A 63 13.01 5.11 2.97
C VAL A 63 14.46 5.33 3.39
N SER A 64 15.42 4.93 2.56
CA SER A 64 16.84 4.94 2.91
C SER A 64 17.42 6.33 3.17
N ARG A 65 16.82 7.37 2.57
CA ARG A 65 17.32 8.76 2.66
C ARG A 65 16.74 9.56 3.81
N GLU A 66 15.74 9.04 4.49
CA GLU A 66 14.98 9.80 5.49
C GLU A 66 14.56 8.87 6.63
N ALA A 67 15.27 8.94 7.73
CA ALA A 67 15.00 8.11 8.91
C ALA A 67 13.58 8.35 9.45
N GLY A 68 12.89 7.28 9.81
CA GLY A 68 11.52 7.35 10.34
C GLY A 68 10.42 7.50 9.29
N VAL A 69 10.77 7.59 8.02
CA VAL A 69 9.81 7.60 6.91
C VAL A 69 9.73 6.23 6.27
N PHE A 70 8.51 5.73 6.09
CA PHE A 70 8.22 4.45 5.44
C PHE A 70 7.41 4.69 4.18
N ASP A 71 7.77 4.00 3.12
CA ASP A 71 7.07 4.06 1.85
C ASP A 71 5.97 3.00 1.79
N LEU A 72 4.79 3.38 1.34
CA LEU A 72 3.61 2.53 1.19
C LEU A 72 3.30 2.28 -0.27
N GLY A 73 3.22 1.02 -0.65
CA GLY A 73 2.62 0.59 -1.90
C GLY A 73 1.37 -0.23 -1.64
N LEU A 74 0.27 0.12 -2.26
CA LEU A 74 -1.02 -0.55 -2.08
C LEU A 74 -1.68 -0.79 -3.43
N GLN A 75 -2.21 -1.99 -3.60
CA GLN A 75 -2.96 -2.37 -4.78
C GLN A 75 -4.09 -3.31 -4.40
N VAL A 76 -5.29 -3.03 -4.91
CA VAL A 76 -6.49 -3.86 -4.72
C VAL A 76 -7.05 -4.19 -6.10
N VAL A 77 -7.54 -5.42 -6.29
CA VAL A 77 -8.19 -5.79 -7.56
C VAL A 77 -9.39 -4.88 -7.83
N ASP A 78 -9.63 -4.56 -9.10
CA ASP A 78 -10.60 -3.51 -9.48
C ASP A 78 -12.02 -3.78 -8.96
N HIS A 79 -12.49 -5.03 -9.01
CA HIS A 79 -13.83 -5.41 -8.57
C HIS A 79 -14.01 -5.43 -7.04
N ARG A 80 -12.95 -5.24 -6.28
CA ARG A 80 -12.96 -5.14 -4.81
C ARG A 80 -12.68 -3.73 -4.31
N HIS A 81 -12.60 -2.75 -5.18
CA HIS A 81 -12.47 -1.35 -4.78
C HIS A 81 -13.70 -0.91 -3.98
N ARG A 82 -13.52 0.04 -3.06
CA ARG A 82 -14.56 0.63 -2.20
C ARG A 82 -15.19 -0.31 -1.17
N GLN A 83 -14.57 -1.46 -0.89
CA GLN A 83 -15.03 -2.41 0.13
C GLN A 83 -14.27 -2.30 1.46
N GLY A 84 -13.47 -1.26 1.63
CA GLY A 84 -12.68 -1.04 2.85
C GLY A 84 -11.40 -1.87 2.96
N ILE A 85 -11.11 -2.74 1.99
CA ILE A 85 -9.93 -3.61 1.99
C ILE A 85 -8.64 -2.77 1.98
N GLY A 86 -8.57 -1.78 1.10
CA GLY A 86 -7.42 -0.89 1.01
C GLY A 86 -7.14 -0.15 2.30
N THR A 87 -8.17 0.38 2.94
CA THR A 87 -8.05 1.09 4.22
C THR A 87 -7.56 0.18 5.33
N ALA A 88 -8.09 -1.04 5.44
CA ALA A 88 -7.67 -2.02 6.44
C ALA A 88 -6.19 -2.40 6.27
N LEU A 89 -5.75 -2.65 5.04
CA LEU A 89 -4.36 -3.00 4.76
C LEU A 89 -3.41 -1.82 4.97
N ALA A 90 -3.82 -0.61 4.61
CA ALA A 90 -3.03 0.60 4.84
C ALA A 90 -2.85 0.86 6.36
N ARG A 91 -3.86 0.61 7.17
CA ARG A 91 -3.76 0.68 8.63
C ARG A 91 -2.79 -0.37 9.19
N GLN A 92 -2.82 -1.58 8.66
CA GLN A 92 -1.85 -2.62 9.04
C GLN A 92 -0.42 -2.19 8.72
N ALA A 93 -0.19 -1.65 7.52
CA ALA A 93 1.11 -1.14 7.11
C ALA A 93 1.58 0.03 8.00
N ALA A 94 0.67 0.92 8.35
CA ALA A 94 0.96 2.04 9.24
C ALA A 94 1.35 1.57 10.65
N ARG A 95 0.65 0.58 11.20
CA ARG A 95 1.02 -0.03 12.50
C ARG A 95 2.40 -0.66 12.45
N PHE A 96 2.68 -1.42 11.39
CA PHE A 96 4.00 -2.02 11.17
C PHE A 96 5.12 -0.96 11.17
N ALA A 97 4.92 0.13 10.44
CA ALA A 97 5.89 1.23 10.39
C ALA A 97 6.10 1.88 11.76
N ARG A 98 5.02 2.16 12.49
CA ARG A 98 5.09 2.75 13.85
C ARG A 98 5.87 1.86 14.82
N GLU A 99 5.61 0.57 14.82
CA GLU A 99 6.28 -0.41 15.68
C GLU A 99 7.81 -0.43 15.44
N ARG A 100 8.24 0.02 14.28
CA ARG A 100 9.66 0.10 13.88
C ARG A 100 10.23 1.51 13.94
N GLY A 101 9.60 2.39 14.70
CA GLY A 101 10.06 3.76 14.89
C GLY A 101 9.68 4.73 13.77
N GLY A 102 8.78 4.34 12.87
CA GLY A 102 8.26 5.21 11.82
C GLY A 102 7.38 6.32 12.39
N HIS A 103 7.59 7.56 11.93
CA HIS A 103 6.76 8.71 12.26
C HIS A 103 5.95 9.23 11.06
N THR A 104 6.29 8.80 9.86
CA THR A 104 5.65 9.25 8.62
C THR A 104 5.52 8.08 7.64
N LEU A 105 4.33 7.96 7.06
CA LEU A 105 4.06 7.05 5.94
C LEU A 105 3.98 7.88 4.67
N SER A 106 4.75 7.52 3.66
CA SER A 106 4.78 8.21 2.37
C SER A 106 4.18 7.32 1.30
N ALA A 107 3.34 7.88 0.44
CA ALA A 107 2.84 7.20 -0.73
C ALA A 107 2.94 8.10 -1.96
N PHE A 108 3.52 7.57 -3.02
CA PHE A 108 3.67 8.28 -4.29
C PHE A 108 2.64 7.74 -5.28
N THR A 109 1.78 8.61 -5.78
CA THR A 109 0.67 8.23 -6.66
C THR A 109 0.36 9.32 -7.67
N GLN A 110 -0.42 8.97 -8.70
CA GLN A 110 -0.94 9.97 -9.62
C GLN A 110 -1.88 10.92 -8.88
N ALA A 111 -1.78 12.22 -9.16
CA ALA A 111 -2.66 13.23 -8.56
C ALA A 111 -4.15 13.01 -8.89
N SER A 112 -4.45 12.29 -9.97
CA SER A 112 -5.80 11.90 -10.37
C SER A 112 -6.33 10.65 -9.65
N ASN A 113 -5.50 9.98 -8.86
CA ASN A 113 -5.89 8.77 -8.12
C ASN A 113 -6.67 9.14 -6.85
N GLU A 114 -7.88 9.65 -7.00
CA GLU A 114 -8.71 10.10 -5.89
C GLU A 114 -9.02 9.03 -4.85
N PRO A 115 -9.28 7.75 -5.21
CA PRO A 115 -9.51 6.73 -4.20
C PRO A 115 -8.32 6.56 -3.24
N MET A 116 -7.09 6.60 -3.76
CA MET A 116 -5.88 6.51 -2.94
C MET A 116 -5.71 7.74 -2.06
N LEU A 117 -5.94 8.93 -2.60
CA LEU A 117 -5.84 10.18 -1.83
C LEU A 117 -6.82 10.20 -0.67
N ARG A 118 -8.08 9.79 -0.90
CA ARG A 118 -9.10 9.70 0.15
C ARG A 118 -8.75 8.65 1.20
N LEU A 119 -8.20 7.52 0.79
CA LEU A 119 -7.75 6.48 1.71
C LEU A 119 -6.66 7.02 2.64
N LEU A 120 -5.67 7.71 2.11
CA LEU A 120 -4.57 8.28 2.89
C LEU A 120 -5.06 9.35 3.86
N ASP A 121 -6.01 10.20 3.43
CA ASP A 121 -6.61 11.21 4.32
C ASP A 121 -7.36 10.59 5.51
N ARG A 122 -7.89 9.38 5.37
CA ARG A 122 -8.53 8.66 6.47
C ARG A 122 -7.54 8.08 7.48
N LEU A 123 -6.28 7.93 7.11
CA LEU A 123 -5.26 7.39 8.01
C LEU A 123 -4.80 8.41 9.06
N GLY A 124 -4.86 9.69 8.77
CA GLY A 124 -4.41 10.74 9.65
C GLY A 124 -4.13 12.04 8.90
N PRO A 125 -3.54 13.05 9.57
CA PRO A 125 -3.17 14.29 8.92
C PRO A 125 -2.19 14.06 7.78
N THR A 126 -2.47 14.66 6.62
CA THR A 126 -1.68 14.52 5.41
C THR A 126 -1.05 15.83 4.99
N SER A 127 0.12 15.75 4.35
CA SER A 127 0.72 16.80 3.55
C SER A 127 1.00 16.29 2.15
N HIS A 128 0.92 17.18 1.16
CA HIS A 128 1.06 16.81 -0.25
C HIS A 128 2.23 17.56 -0.87
N ILE A 129 3.08 16.86 -1.60
CA ILE A 129 4.16 17.44 -2.40
C ILE A 129 3.90 17.09 -3.86
N ARG A 130 3.56 18.10 -4.65
CA ARG A 130 3.23 17.91 -6.06
C ARG A 130 4.50 17.76 -6.90
N ASP A 131 4.51 16.81 -7.81
CA ASP A 131 5.56 16.58 -8.80
C ASP A 131 4.92 16.23 -10.16
N GLY A 132 4.67 17.27 -10.95
CA GLY A 132 3.98 17.13 -12.23
C GLY A 132 2.57 16.54 -12.07
N SER A 133 2.30 15.42 -12.73
CA SER A 133 1.04 14.69 -12.63
C SER A 133 0.99 13.71 -11.44
N TYR A 134 2.06 13.64 -10.66
CA TYR A 134 2.16 12.82 -9.45
C TYR A 134 2.13 13.67 -8.19
N VAL A 135 1.88 13.01 -7.09
CA VAL A 135 1.90 13.62 -5.75
C VAL A 135 2.49 12.62 -4.75
N GLU A 136 3.39 13.12 -3.91
CA GLU A 136 3.80 12.40 -2.70
C GLU A 136 2.87 12.84 -1.57
N VAL A 137 2.18 11.89 -0.98
CA VAL A 137 1.33 12.14 0.19
C VAL A 137 2.04 11.59 1.42
N ARG A 138 2.19 12.41 2.44
CA ARG A 138 2.79 12.05 3.72
C ARG A 138 1.74 12.05 4.80
N VAL A 139 1.63 10.94 5.51
CA VAL A 139 0.70 10.75 6.63
C VAL A 139 1.49 10.73 7.93
N ALA A 140 1.10 11.57 8.87
CA ALA A 140 1.70 11.57 10.21
C ALA A 140 1.22 10.36 11.01
N LEU A 141 2.10 9.43 11.34
CA LEU A 141 1.76 8.18 12.01
C LEU A 141 1.38 8.35 13.49
N GLY A 142 1.89 9.38 14.14
CA GLY A 142 1.55 9.68 15.53
C GLY A 142 0.10 10.08 15.77
N ALA A 143 -0.61 10.51 14.72
CA ALA A 143 -1.99 10.98 14.75
C ALA A 143 -2.98 10.03 14.08
N LEU A 144 -2.64 8.74 13.92
CA LEU A 144 -3.53 7.74 13.36
C LEU A 144 -4.83 7.65 14.16
N ALA A 145 -5.96 7.67 13.45
CA ALA A 145 -7.25 7.42 14.05
C ALA A 145 -7.27 6.03 14.70
N PRO A 146 -7.89 5.87 15.88
CA PRO A 146 -8.01 4.57 16.52
C PRO A 146 -8.75 3.60 15.60
N ASP A 147 -8.26 2.38 15.56
CA ASP A 147 -8.90 1.30 14.83
C ASP A 147 -10.30 1.05 15.46
N PRO A 148 -11.38 1.04 14.68
CA PRO A 148 -12.71 0.79 15.24
C PRO A 148 -12.84 -0.56 15.97
N GLU A 149 -11.97 -1.53 15.65
CA GLU A 149 -11.92 -2.83 16.36
C GLU A 149 -11.21 -2.76 17.72
N THR A 150 -10.45 -1.70 17.98
CA THR A 150 -9.71 -1.52 19.25
C THR A 150 -10.33 -0.46 20.15
N ALA A 151 -11.45 0.13 19.75
CA ALA A 151 -12.16 1.06 20.62
C ALA A 151 -12.66 0.32 21.88
N PRO A 152 -12.39 0.82 23.10
CA PRO A 152 -12.94 0.20 24.31
C PRO A 152 -14.47 0.25 24.28
N PRO A 153 -15.14 -0.76 24.86
CA PRO A 153 -16.60 -0.83 24.88
C PRO A 153 -17.26 0.35 25.59
#